data_b9cb621169ffcb6c1770ae70dc5486a3
#
_entry.id   b9cb621169ffcb6c1770ae70dc5486a3
#
_cell.length_a   1.000
_cell.length_b   1.000
_cell.length_c   1.000
_cell.angle_alpha   90.00
_cell.angle_beta   90.00
_cell.angle_gamma   90.00
#
_symmetry.space_group_name_H-M   'P 1'
#
loop_
_entity.id
_entity.type
_entity.pdbx_description
1 polymer ?
#
loop_
_entity_poly.entity_id
_entity_poly.type
_entity_poly.pdbx_seq_one_letter_code
_entity_poly.pdbx_strand_id
1 'polypeptide(L)'
;ITVTGINDDPVAQNDVGVILEDSTLTVANSANANVSGSYDATGEHSGDVIDTSSSSHTDSDPDDSATLTVTQIKKDGGSNSAVSSGSSYNSSGTSVTGTYGTLTIGADGSYSYAADQSAADDLDKDDQVTDVFTYTLSDGTETTTANITITVIGINDTPTAVNDTDSVTEDERVTKTAVQDDVLNDDSDVDDSAVLTVSNISHTNGNSGTVSSSTTHLT
;
A
#
# COMPACT_ATOMS: atom_id res chain seq x y z
N ILE A 1 1.03 -17.35 54.67
CA ILE A 1 0.29 -17.69 53.45
C ILE A 1 1.20 -17.27 52.33
N THR A 2 1.53 -18.18 51.44
CA THR A 2 2.24 -17.88 50.19
C THR A 2 1.20 -17.88 49.09
N VAL A 3 1.15 -16.80 48.31
CA VAL A 3 0.38 -16.72 47.05
C VAL A 3 1.37 -16.90 45.90
N THR A 4 1.11 -17.85 45.03
CA THR A 4 1.89 -18.09 43.83
C THR A 4 1.07 -17.54 42.66
N GLY A 5 1.65 -16.61 41.89
CA GLY A 5 1.09 -16.15 40.63
C GLY A 5 1.09 -17.27 39.60
N ILE A 6 0.18 -17.21 38.66
CA ILE A 6 0.15 -18.00 37.42
C ILE A 6 0.29 -17.03 36.27
N ASN A 7 0.76 -17.51 35.12
CA ASN A 7 0.83 -16.72 33.92
C ASN A 7 -0.60 -16.40 33.43
N ASP A 8 -0.83 -15.15 33.09
CA ASP A 8 -2.02 -14.67 32.40
C ASP A 8 -1.76 -14.57 30.89
N ASP A 9 -2.82 -14.56 30.08
CA ASP A 9 -2.71 -14.44 28.63
C ASP A 9 -2.42 -12.97 28.23
N PRO A 10 -1.54 -12.73 27.23
CA PRO A 10 -1.35 -11.39 26.68
C PRO A 10 -2.63 -10.89 25.96
N VAL A 11 -2.79 -9.58 25.93
CA VAL A 11 -3.94 -8.89 25.31
C VAL A 11 -3.43 -8.09 24.11
N ALA A 12 -3.79 -8.53 22.90
CA ALA A 12 -3.48 -7.82 21.67
C ALA A 12 -4.65 -6.95 21.20
N GLN A 13 -4.34 -5.76 20.69
CA GLN A 13 -5.28 -4.80 20.11
C GLN A 13 -5.05 -4.71 18.58
N ASN A 14 -6.10 -4.33 17.86
CA ASN A 14 -5.94 -4.14 16.41
C ASN A 14 -5.24 -2.83 16.10
N ASP A 15 -4.40 -2.85 15.06
CA ASP A 15 -3.62 -1.74 14.55
C ASP A 15 -4.13 -1.24 13.22
N VAL A 16 -3.85 0.03 12.92
CA VAL A 16 -4.26 0.69 11.68
C VAL A 16 -3.12 1.53 11.11
N GLY A 17 -3.09 1.61 9.78
CA GLY A 17 -2.22 2.50 9.03
C GLY A 17 -2.87 2.95 7.72
N VAL A 18 -2.46 4.11 7.21
CA VAL A 18 -2.95 4.66 5.94
C VAL A 18 -1.75 5.06 5.09
N ILE A 19 -1.79 4.76 3.81
CA ILE A 19 -0.71 5.06 2.86
C ILE A 19 -1.28 5.40 1.49
N LEU A 20 -0.58 6.23 0.72
CA LEU A 20 -0.84 6.37 -0.71
C LEU A 20 -0.20 5.18 -1.45
N GLU A 21 -0.78 4.77 -2.57
CA GLU A 21 -0.11 3.83 -3.48
C GLU A 21 1.27 4.36 -3.89
N ASP A 22 2.11 3.54 -4.52
CA ASP A 22 3.49 3.88 -4.89
C ASP A 22 4.41 4.30 -3.72
N SER A 23 3.95 4.13 -2.48
CA SER A 23 4.67 4.59 -1.30
C SER A 23 4.98 3.44 -0.34
N THR A 24 5.85 3.74 0.64
CA THR A 24 6.16 2.83 1.74
C THR A 24 5.88 3.50 3.07
N LEU A 25 4.98 2.89 3.85
CA LEU A 25 4.76 3.20 5.25
C LEU A 25 5.85 2.51 6.08
N THR A 26 6.48 3.22 7.00
CA THR A 26 7.44 2.64 7.95
C THR A 26 7.05 3.04 9.36
N VAL A 27 6.91 2.06 10.23
CA VAL A 27 6.60 2.21 11.65
C VAL A 27 7.72 1.57 12.46
N ALA A 28 8.57 2.41 13.05
CA ALA A 28 9.69 1.94 13.85
C ALA A 28 9.24 1.61 15.28
N ASN A 29 9.94 0.68 15.93
CA ASN A 29 9.72 0.38 17.34
C ASN A 29 10.06 1.62 18.19
N SER A 30 9.02 2.37 18.53
CA SER A 30 9.07 3.47 19.49
C SER A 30 7.65 3.91 19.87
N ALA A 31 7.44 4.27 21.12
CA ALA A 31 6.17 4.77 21.67
C ALA A 31 5.62 6.04 20.98
N ASN A 32 6.40 6.67 20.10
CA ASN A 32 5.99 7.77 19.23
C ASN A 32 6.36 7.37 17.79
N ALA A 33 5.47 6.67 17.13
CA ALA A 33 5.67 6.15 15.81
C ALA A 33 6.27 7.20 14.87
N ASN A 34 7.51 6.99 14.46
CA ASN A 34 8.08 7.65 13.30
C ASN A 34 7.45 7.01 12.06
N VAL A 35 6.23 7.44 11.76
CA VAL A 35 5.60 7.13 10.49
C VAL A 35 6.31 7.93 9.43
N SER A 36 6.95 7.27 8.50
CA SER A 36 7.57 7.89 7.33
C SER A 36 7.00 7.28 6.06
N GLY A 37 6.82 8.10 5.04
CA GLY A 37 6.22 7.74 3.78
C GLY A 37 5.25 8.82 3.30
N SER A 38 4.77 8.71 2.07
CA SER A 38 3.68 9.55 1.58
C SER A 38 2.37 8.90 2.05
N TYR A 39 1.74 9.51 3.04
CA TYR A 39 0.47 9.05 3.60
C TYR A 39 -0.50 10.23 3.73
N ASP A 40 -1.77 9.92 3.78
CA ASP A 40 -2.77 10.93 4.11
C ASP A 40 -2.62 11.33 5.59
N ALA A 41 -2.22 12.59 5.83
CA ALA A 41 -2.02 13.13 7.17
C ALA A 41 -3.30 13.20 8.03
N THR A 42 -4.47 12.90 7.42
CA THR A 42 -5.76 12.80 8.11
C THR A 42 -6.09 11.36 8.54
N GLY A 43 -5.32 10.37 8.08
CA GLY A 43 -5.49 8.97 8.43
C GLY A 43 -4.99 8.65 9.84
N GLU A 44 -5.61 7.66 10.47
CA GLU A 44 -5.18 7.16 11.78
C GLU A 44 -4.03 6.17 11.61
N HIS A 45 -3.00 6.33 12.45
CA HIS A 45 -1.89 5.39 12.57
C HIS A 45 -1.74 4.99 14.03
N SER A 46 -1.77 3.69 14.32
CA SER A 46 -1.67 3.18 15.69
C SER A 46 -0.24 3.22 16.25
N GLY A 47 0.77 3.25 15.42
CA GLY A 47 2.17 3.05 15.82
C GLY A 47 2.65 1.64 15.50
N ASP A 48 3.75 1.15 16.15
CA ASP A 48 4.10 -0.27 16.05
C ASP A 48 3.06 -1.12 16.79
N VAL A 49 3.06 -2.44 16.51
CA VAL A 49 1.96 -3.29 17.01
C VAL A 49 2.03 -3.61 18.50
N ILE A 50 3.11 -3.29 19.19
CA ILE A 50 3.27 -3.55 20.64
C ILE A 50 3.21 -2.25 21.43
N ASP A 51 4.09 -1.31 21.10
CA ASP A 51 4.28 -0.03 21.78
C ASP A 51 3.65 1.10 20.97
N THR A 52 2.35 1.23 21.01
CA THR A 52 1.63 2.23 20.22
C THR A 52 1.62 3.59 20.90
N SER A 53 1.46 4.66 20.10
CA SER A 53 1.22 6.01 20.61
C SER A 53 -0.22 6.23 21.07
N SER A 54 -1.11 5.28 20.85
CA SER A 54 -2.53 5.32 21.16
C SER A 54 -2.92 4.25 22.17
N SER A 55 -3.47 4.64 23.29
CA SER A 55 -3.92 3.72 24.34
C SER A 55 -5.02 2.74 23.90
N SER A 56 -5.67 2.99 22.77
CA SER A 56 -6.69 2.10 22.20
C SER A 56 -6.11 0.95 21.37
N HIS A 57 -4.82 1.03 21.00
CA HIS A 57 -4.12 0.06 20.17
C HIS A 57 -2.92 -0.60 20.89
N THR A 58 -2.64 -0.20 22.17
CA THR A 58 -1.50 -0.72 22.93
C THR A 58 -1.74 -2.15 23.38
N ASP A 59 -0.86 -3.05 23.00
CA ASP A 59 -0.81 -4.41 23.53
C ASP A 59 -0.35 -4.41 24.98
N SER A 60 -0.83 -5.37 25.76
CA SER A 60 -0.53 -5.43 27.19
C SER A 60 -0.51 -6.87 27.71
N ASP A 61 0.05 -7.02 28.90
CA ASP A 61 0.01 -8.25 29.65
C ASP A 61 -0.30 -7.92 31.12
N PRO A 62 -1.16 -8.70 31.81
CA PRO A 62 -1.40 -8.51 33.23
C PRO A 62 -0.20 -8.82 34.11
N ASP A 63 0.77 -9.60 33.64
CA ASP A 63 1.97 -9.97 34.40
C ASP A 63 3.02 -8.85 34.35
N ASP A 64 3.44 -8.36 35.53
CA ASP A 64 4.30 -7.16 35.69
C ASP A 64 5.64 -7.18 34.94
N SER A 65 6.13 -8.34 34.49
CA SER A 65 7.43 -8.50 33.86
C SER A 65 7.37 -9.24 32.53
N ALA A 66 6.19 -9.39 31.94
CA ALA A 66 6.03 -10.01 30.64
C ALA A 66 6.77 -9.19 29.56
N THR A 67 7.40 -9.91 28.64
CA THR A 67 8.03 -9.30 27.46
C THR A 67 7.25 -9.76 26.23
N LEU A 68 6.50 -8.84 25.63
CA LEU A 68 5.69 -9.12 24.46
C LEU A 68 6.55 -9.18 23.20
N THR A 69 6.26 -10.15 22.34
CA THR A 69 6.93 -10.31 21.04
C THR A 69 5.96 -10.82 19.99
N VAL A 70 6.12 -10.35 18.74
CA VAL A 70 5.42 -10.92 17.59
C VAL A 70 6.13 -12.19 17.15
N THR A 71 5.40 -13.30 17.07
CA THR A 71 5.94 -14.62 16.73
C THR A 71 5.50 -15.17 15.40
N GLN A 72 4.36 -14.73 14.89
CA GLN A 72 3.82 -15.12 13.58
C GLN A 72 3.08 -13.97 12.92
N ILE A 73 3.01 -14.02 11.59
CA ILE A 73 2.24 -13.10 10.75
C ILE A 73 1.61 -13.86 9.58
N LYS A 74 0.44 -13.44 9.14
CA LYS A 74 -0.22 -13.91 7.91
C LYS A 74 -1.06 -12.81 7.31
N LYS A 75 -1.32 -12.86 6.00
CA LYS A 75 -2.42 -12.11 5.40
C LYS A 75 -3.76 -12.76 5.74
N ASP A 76 -4.85 -12.03 5.67
CA ASP A 76 -6.19 -12.58 5.84
C ASP A 76 -6.44 -13.77 4.89
N GLY A 77 -6.99 -14.87 5.43
CA GLY A 77 -7.17 -16.13 4.72
C GLY A 77 -5.89 -16.90 4.37
N GLY A 78 -4.71 -16.39 4.72
CA GLY A 78 -3.41 -17.02 4.42
C GLY A 78 -2.90 -17.96 5.52
N SER A 79 -1.72 -18.53 5.26
CA SER A 79 -0.99 -19.38 6.23
C SER A 79 -0.05 -18.55 7.09
N ASN A 80 0.15 -18.96 8.34
CA ASN A 80 1.10 -18.32 9.25
C ASN A 80 2.54 -18.46 8.75
N SER A 81 3.28 -17.35 8.78
CA SER A 81 4.74 -17.27 8.62
C SER A 81 5.37 -16.95 9.97
N ALA A 82 6.43 -17.67 10.33
CA ALA A 82 7.14 -17.40 11.58
C ALA A 82 7.92 -16.09 11.51
N VAL A 83 7.86 -15.28 12.56
CA VAL A 83 8.68 -14.08 12.73
C VAL A 83 9.92 -14.45 13.55
N SER A 84 11.10 -14.07 13.05
CA SER A 84 12.37 -14.43 13.68
C SER A 84 12.54 -13.69 15.02
N SER A 85 12.89 -14.41 16.08
CA SER A 85 13.14 -13.80 17.40
C SER A 85 14.24 -12.71 17.32
N GLY A 86 13.99 -11.57 17.95
CA GLY A 86 14.91 -10.43 17.98
C GLY A 86 15.01 -9.67 16.66
N SER A 87 14.14 -9.94 15.72
CA SER A 87 14.07 -9.19 14.46
C SER A 87 13.34 -7.84 14.63
N SER A 88 13.63 -6.93 13.69
CA SER A 88 12.85 -5.72 13.40
C SER A 88 12.49 -5.72 11.91
N TYR A 89 11.59 -4.82 11.47
CA TYR A 89 11.21 -4.76 10.06
C TYR A 89 12.41 -4.62 9.11
N ASN A 90 13.46 -3.90 9.51
CA ASN A 90 14.66 -3.62 8.72
C ASN A 90 15.85 -4.56 9.02
N SER A 91 15.66 -5.51 9.94
CA SER A 91 16.69 -6.49 10.33
C SER A 91 16.07 -7.87 10.57
N SER A 92 16.18 -8.75 9.58
CA SER A 92 15.61 -10.10 9.61
C SER A 92 14.09 -10.16 9.81
N GLY A 93 13.37 -9.12 9.41
CA GLY A 93 11.90 -9.08 9.42
C GLY A 93 11.29 -10.13 8.49
N THR A 94 10.04 -10.49 8.76
CA THR A 94 9.28 -11.47 7.96
C THR A 94 8.29 -10.74 7.07
N SER A 95 8.38 -10.99 5.75
CA SER A 95 7.51 -10.37 4.74
C SER A 95 6.33 -11.26 4.39
N VAL A 96 5.16 -10.65 4.24
CA VAL A 96 3.93 -11.28 3.75
C VAL A 96 3.30 -10.37 2.71
N THR A 97 3.06 -10.91 1.50
CA THR A 97 2.42 -10.18 0.42
C THR A 97 0.90 -10.21 0.57
N GLY A 98 0.32 -9.02 0.62
CA GLY A 98 -1.12 -8.76 0.64
C GLY A 98 -1.74 -8.77 -0.76
N THR A 99 -2.80 -8.01 -0.94
CA THR A 99 -3.44 -7.78 -2.24
C THR A 99 -2.86 -6.55 -2.93
N TYR A 100 -2.64 -5.50 -2.16
CA TYR A 100 -2.20 -4.19 -2.65
C TYR A 100 -0.75 -3.88 -2.30
N GLY A 101 -0.14 -4.61 -1.34
CA GLY A 101 1.23 -4.36 -0.95
C GLY A 101 1.86 -5.50 -0.15
N THR A 102 3.11 -5.28 0.25
CA THR A 102 3.90 -6.22 1.04
C THR A 102 4.19 -5.65 2.43
N LEU A 103 3.71 -6.36 3.47
CA LEU A 103 4.05 -6.07 4.87
C LEU A 103 5.31 -6.82 5.29
N THR A 104 6.24 -6.13 5.94
CA THR A 104 7.40 -6.73 6.61
C THR A 104 7.39 -6.35 8.08
N ILE A 105 7.37 -7.33 8.98
CA ILE A 105 7.25 -7.12 10.44
C ILE A 105 8.41 -7.76 11.19
N GLY A 106 8.82 -7.13 12.28
CA GLY A 106 9.79 -7.65 13.25
C GLY A 106 9.13 -8.23 14.51
N ALA A 107 9.90 -9.02 15.25
CA ALA A 107 9.48 -9.55 16.55
C ALA A 107 9.29 -8.44 17.60
N ASP A 108 9.92 -7.28 17.38
CA ASP A 108 9.82 -6.09 18.22
C ASP A 108 8.56 -5.26 17.98
N GLY A 109 7.66 -5.68 17.08
CA GLY A 109 6.43 -4.99 16.73
C GLY A 109 6.56 -3.96 15.61
N SER A 110 7.78 -3.55 15.27
CA SER A 110 8.02 -2.63 14.16
C SER A 110 7.64 -3.25 12.81
N TYR A 111 7.13 -2.44 11.87
CA TYR A 111 6.76 -2.91 10.55
C TYR A 111 7.00 -1.88 9.45
N SER A 112 7.06 -2.36 8.22
CA SER A 112 6.92 -1.54 7.02
C SER A 112 5.88 -2.16 6.09
N TYR A 113 5.19 -1.33 5.34
CA TYR A 113 4.29 -1.76 4.29
C TYR A 113 4.58 -0.96 3.02
N ALA A 114 4.90 -1.67 1.94
CA ALA A 114 5.07 -1.07 0.63
C ALA A 114 3.82 -1.39 -0.21
N ALA A 115 3.17 -0.38 -0.76
CA ALA A 115 2.09 -0.55 -1.73
C ALA A 115 2.73 -0.84 -3.10
N ASP A 116 3.16 -2.09 -3.32
CA ASP A 116 4.05 -2.53 -4.40
C ASP A 116 3.41 -3.58 -5.32
N GLN A 117 2.11 -3.78 -5.25
CA GLN A 117 1.40 -4.72 -6.10
C GLN A 117 0.63 -3.97 -7.19
N SER A 118 0.55 -4.55 -8.39
CA SER A 118 -0.17 -3.95 -9.52
C SER A 118 -1.64 -3.62 -9.23
N ALA A 119 -2.26 -4.32 -8.28
CA ALA A 119 -3.61 -3.99 -7.83
C ALA A 119 -3.69 -2.67 -7.02
N ALA A 120 -2.56 -2.14 -6.55
CA ALA A 120 -2.50 -0.80 -5.99
C ALA A 120 -2.34 0.23 -7.10
N ASP A 121 -1.47 -0.04 -8.10
CA ASP A 121 -1.24 0.83 -9.26
C ASP A 121 -2.50 1.03 -10.12
N ASP A 122 -3.46 0.09 -10.09
CA ASP A 122 -4.72 0.16 -10.83
C ASP A 122 -5.78 1.07 -10.14
N LEU A 123 -5.52 1.62 -8.95
CA LEU A 123 -6.49 2.43 -8.20
C LEU A 123 -6.63 3.82 -8.81
N ASP A 124 -7.87 4.22 -9.04
CA ASP A 124 -8.15 5.62 -9.42
C ASP A 124 -7.86 6.57 -8.25
N LYS A 125 -7.60 7.81 -8.57
CA LYS A 125 -7.39 8.86 -7.60
C LYS A 125 -8.51 8.92 -6.54
N ASP A 126 -8.13 8.92 -5.27
CA ASP A 126 -8.98 8.94 -4.07
C ASP A 126 -9.74 7.62 -3.81
N ASP A 127 -9.52 6.56 -4.59
CA ASP A 127 -10.01 5.22 -4.25
C ASP A 127 -9.35 4.72 -2.95
N GLN A 128 -10.10 3.94 -2.18
CA GLN A 128 -9.60 3.40 -0.91
C GLN A 128 -9.87 1.90 -0.83
N VAL A 129 -8.80 1.16 -0.59
CA VAL A 129 -8.83 -0.29 -0.39
C VAL A 129 -8.07 -0.66 0.86
N THR A 130 -8.21 -1.91 1.33
CA THR A 130 -7.53 -2.35 2.54
C THR A 130 -6.86 -3.71 2.37
N ASP A 131 -5.64 -3.83 2.92
CA ASP A 131 -5.01 -5.09 3.26
C ASP A 131 -5.13 -5.35 4.76
N VAL A 132 -5.44 -6.61 5.12
CA VAL A 132 -5.54 -7.04 6.51
C VAL A 132 -4.54 -8.17 6.77
N PHE A 133 -3.73 -7.99 7.81
CA PHE A 133 -2.77 -8.98 8.28
C PHE A 133 -3.10 -9.35 9.73
N THR A 134 -2.94 -10.62 10.09
CA THR A 134 -3.11 -11.08 11.48
C THR A 134 -1.73 -11.43 12.04
N TYR A 135 -1.34 -10.79 13.14
CA TYR A 135 -0.15 -11.16 13.87
C TYR A 135 -0.48 -12.00 15.11
N THR A 136 0.51 -12.76 15.58
CA THR A 136 0.43 -13.51 16.85
C THR A 136 1.40 -12.89 17.83
N LEU A 137 0.87 -12.37 18.91
CA LEU A 137 1.58 -11.85 20.07
C LEU A 137 1.85 -12.95 21.07
N SER A 138 3.00 -12.95 21.72
CA SER A 138 3.36 -13.89 22.77
C SER A 138 4.11 -13.20 23.92
N ASP A 139 3.86 -13.64 25.15
CA ASP A 139 4.62 -13.34 26.36
C ASP A 139 5.78 -14.33 26.62
N GLY A 140 5.93 -15.34 25.74
CA GLY A 140 6.86 -16.45 25.88
C GLY A 140 6.25 -17.75 26.42
N THR A 141 5.00 -17.71 26.89
CA THR A 141 4.25 -18.86 27.47
C THR A 141 2.94 -19.09 26.72
N GLU A 142 2.13 -18.05 26.60
CA GLU A 142 0.82 -18.05 25.93
C GLU A 142 0.83 -17.10 24.73
N THR A 143 -0.25 -17.14 23.94
CA THR A 143 -0.33 -16.34 22.71
C THR A 143 -1.75 -15.82 22.49
N THR A 144 -1.83 -14.62 21.90
CA THR A 144 -3.08 -14.05 21.39
C THR A 144 -2.86 -13.50 19.96
N THR A 145 -3.92 -13.07 19.30
CA THR A 145 -3.82 -12.53 17.93
C THR A 145 -4.60 -11.24 17.78
N ALA A 146 -4.09 -10.32 16.97
CA ALA A 146 -4.82 -9.16 16.50
C ALA A 146 -4.48 -8.85 15.04
N ASN A 147 -5.12 -7.83 14.47
CA ASN A 147 -4.98 -7.47 13.06
C ASN A 147 -4.25 -6.14 12.89
N ILE A 148 -3.47 -6.05 11.82
CA ILE A 148 -2.99 -4.80 11.23
C ILE A 148 -3.85 -4.56 9.99
N THR A 149 -4.54 -3.42 9.92
CA THR A 149 -5.33 -3.01 8.76
C THR A 149 -4.65 -1.82 8.10
N ILE A 150 -4.19 -1.99 6.87
CA ILE A 150 -3.58 -0.92 6.08
C ILE A 150 -4.57 -0.45 5.02
N THR A 151 -4.92 0.82 5.05
CA THR A 151 -5.69 1.48 3.98
C THR A 151 -4.74 2.04 2.95
N VAL A 152 -4.88 1.62 1.70
CA VAL A 152 -4.17 2.15 0.54
C VAL A 152 -5.10 3.11 -0.19
N ILE A 153 -4.60 4.30 -0.51
CA ILE A 153 -5.35 5.35 -1.20
C ILE A 153 -4.73 5.57 -2.57
N GLY A 154 -5.55 5.48 -3.61
CA GLY A 154 -5.17 5.73 -5.00
C GLY A 154 -4.75 7.18 -5.25
N ILE A 155 -3.78 7.36 -6.12
CA ILE A 155 -3.38 8.66 -6.70
C ILE A 155 -3.50 8.56 -8.23
N ASN A 156 -3.64 9.69 -8.90
CA ASN A 156 -3.67 9.66 -10.35
C ASN A 156 -2.27 9.41 -10.92
N ASP A 157 -2.15 8.42 -11.75
CA ASP A 157 -0.95 8.13 -12.52
C ASP A 157 -0.84 8.97 -13.79
N THR A 158 0.32 8.91 -14.42
CA THR A 158 0.58 9.65 -15.65
C THR A 158 0.44 8.71 -16.84
N PRO A 159 -0.37 9.05 -17.84
CA PRO A 159 -0.51 8.23 -19.04
C PRO A 159 0.80 8.03 -19.77
N THR A 160 0.96 6.86 -20.37
CA THR A 160 2.09 6.49 -21.22
C THR A 160 1.68 6.60 -22.68
N ALA A 161 2.29 7.55 -23.39
CA ALA A 161 2.07 7.75 -24.81
C ALA A 161 3.12 7.01 -25.66
N VAL A 162 2.68 6.33 -26.70
CA VAL A 162 3.49 5.64 -27.70
C VAL A 162 3.54 6.47 -28.98
N ASN A 163 4.68 6.46 -29.68
CA ASN A 163 4.83 7.26 -30.89
C ASN A 163 4.15 6.60 -32.10
N ASP A 164 3.24 7.33 -32.72
CA ASP A 164 2.61 6.94 -33.98
C ASP A 164 3.39 7.37 -35.19
N THR A 165 3.23 6.66 -36.29
CA THR A 165 3.78 7.01 -37.57
C THR A 165 2.76 6.83 -38.68
N ASP A 166 2.73 7.78 -39.63
CA ASP A 166 1.93 7.69 -40.81
C ASP A 166 2.64 8.34 -42.03
N SER A 167 2.14 8.09 -43.22
CA SER A 167 2.67 8.64 -44.46
C SER A 167 1.55 9.11 -45.38
N VAL A 168 1.77 10.20 -46.08
CA VAL A 168 0.85 10.75 -47.05
C VAL A 168 1.64 11.22 -48.29
N THR A 169 1.09 11.00 -49.46
CA THR A 169 1.62 11.58 -50.69
C THR A 169 1.21 13.03 -50.83
N GLU A 170 1.97 13.82 -51.59
CA GLU A 170 1.60 15.21 -51.84
C GLU A 170 0.21 15.31 -52.50
N ASP A 171 -0.52 16.34 -52.21
CA ASP A 171 -1.90 16.59 -52.63
C ASP A 171 -2.96 15.61 -52.05
N GLU A 172 -2.56 14.71 -51.16
CA GLU A 172 -3.47 13.80 -50.44
C GLU A 172 -3.66 14.19 -48.97
N ARG A 173 -4.63 13.58 -48.33
CA ARG A 173 -4.94 13.76 -46.91
C ARG A 173 -5.10 12.40 -46.22
N VAL A 174 -4.40 12.21 -45.14
CA VAL A 174 -4.68 11.08 -44.21
C VAL A 174 -5.87 11.42 -43.32
N THR A 175 -6.77 10.48 -43.16
CA THR A 175 -7.87 10.55 -42.19
C THR A 175 -7.95 9.22 -41.46
N LYS A 176 -7.76 9.25 -40.16
CA LYS A 176 -7.97 8.11 -39.27
C LYS A 176 -9.34 8.25 -38.61
N THR A 177 -10.16 7.23 -38.70
CA THR A 177 -11.55 7.24 -38.22
C THR A 177 -11.91 6.04 -37.39
N ALA A 178 -11.05 5.03 -37.34
CA ALA A 178 -11.24 3.84 -36.55
C ALA A 178 -10.39 3.92 -35.27
N VAL A 179 -10.95 3.49 -34.16
CA VAL A 179 -10.27 3.42 -32.85
C VAL A 179 -8.95 2.65 -32.93
N GLN A 180 -8.81 1.72 -33.87
CA GLN A 180 -7.60 0.91 -34.07
C GLN A 180 -6.49 1.62 -34.87
N ASP A 181 -6.76 2.79 -35.41
CA ASP A 181 -5.85 3.53 -36.28
C ASP A 181 -5.64 4.98 -35.81
N ASP A 182 -6.20 5.37 -34.68
CA ASP A 182 -6.00 6.71 -34.10
C ASP A 182 -4.75 6.77 -33.21
N VAL A 183 -4.37 7.97 -32.83
CA VAL A 183 -3.14 8.23 -32.04
C VAL A 183 -3.26 7.81 -30.56
N LEU A 184 -4.38 7.27 -30.13
CA LEU A 184 -4.57 6.79 -28.76
C LEU A 184 -4.61 5.25 -28.68
N ASN A 185 -4.47 4.55 -29.81
CA ASN A 185 -4.71 3.12 -29.89
C ASN A 185 -3.73 2.26 -29.06
N ASP A 186 -2.48 2.69 -28.98
CA ASP A 186 -1.41 2.02 -28.25
C ASP A 186 -0.90 2.81 -27.03
N ASP A 187 -1.58 3.93 -26.73
CA ASP A 187 -1.39 4.66 -25.48
C ASP A 187 -2.10 3.94 -24.32
N SER A 188 -1.61 4.11 -23.12
CA SER A 188 -2.14 3.46 -21.94
C SER A 188 -2.04 4.33 -20.68
N ASP A 189 -2.89 4.01 -19.72
CA ASP A 189 -2.83 4.50 -18.36
C ASP A 189 -3.02 3.30 -17.43
N VAL A 190 -2.45 3.32 -16.24
CA VAL A 190 -2.60 2.23 -15.27
C VAL A 190 -3.87 2.38 -14.43
N ASP A 191 -4.39 3.60 -14.27
CA ASP A 191 -5.64 3.84 -13.55
C ASP A 191 -6.83 3.12 -14.23
N ASP A 192 -7.61 2.35 -13.45
CA ASP A 192 -8.67 1.45 -13.96
C ASP A 192 -9.77 2.15 -14.79
N SER A 193 -10.09 3.42 -14.49
CA SER A 193 -11.11 4.19 -15.18
C SER A 193 -10.54 5.34 -16.03
N ALA A 194 -9.25 5.33 -16.32
CA ALA A 194 -8.59 6.37 -17.07
C ALA A 194 -9.20 6.54 -18.47
N VAL A 195 -9.41 7.79 -18.85
CA VAL A 195 -9.91 8.16 -20.18
C VAL A 195 -8.90 9.04 -20.89
N LEU A 196 -8.20 8.46 -21.85
CA LEU A 196 -7.17 9.16 -22.59
C LEU A 196 -7.77 10.17 -23.59
N THR A 197 -7.17 11.35 -23.67
CA THR A 197 -7.55 12.39 -24.60
C THR A 197 -6.34 13.12 -25.15
N VAL A 198 -6.37 13.50 -26.45
CA VAL A 198 -5.37 14.40 -27.01
C VAL A 198 -5.73 15.84 -26.61
N SER A 199 -4.91 16.47 -25.78
CA SER A 199 -5.13 17.84 -25.29
C SER A 199 -4.54 18.92 -26.20
N ASN A 200 -3.43 18.61 -26.89
CA ASN A 200 -2.72 19.56 -27.74
C ASN A 200 -2.00 18.86 -28.90
N ILE A 201 -1.80 19.60 -29.99
CA ILE A 201 -0.97 19.19 -31.12
C ILE A 201 -0.03 20.32 -31.50
N SER A 202 1.23 20.03 -31.73
CA SER A 202 2.23 21.00 -32.19
C SER A 202 3.02 20.49 -33.37
N HIS A 203 3.49 21.40 -34.23
CA HIS A 203 4.34 21.09 -35.36
C HIS A 203 5.72 21.72 -35.16
N THR A 204 6.79 21.10 -35.67
CA THR A 204 8.17 21.55 -35.52
C THR A 204 8.42 22.96 -36.08
N ASN A 205 7.54 23.47 -36.97
CA ASN A 205 7.60 24.84 -37.50
C ASN A 205 6.99 25.91 -36.60
N GLY A 206 6.63 25.54 -35.33
CA GLY A 206 6.04 26.47 -34.35
C GLY A 206 4.53 26.67 -34.50
N ASN A 207 3.87 26.01 -35.43
CA ASN A 207 2.42 25.96 -35.47
C ASN A 207 1.89 25.00 -34.41
N SER A 208 0.97 25.46 -33.60
CA SER A 208 0.25 24.66 -32.61
C SER A 208 -1.25 24.81 -32.79
N GLY A 209 -1.99 23.80 -32.47
CA GLY A 209 -3.45 23.81 -32.49
C GLY A 209 -4.03 23.13 -31.27
N THR A 210 -5.20 23.58 -30.84
CA THR A 210 -5.98 22.88 -29.84
C THR A 210 -6.84 21.81 -30.50
N VAL A 211 -6.91 20.65 -29.91
CA VAL A 211 -7.83 19.60 -30.33
C VAL A 211 -9.24 19.98 -29.90
N SER A 212 -10.15 20.16 -30.85
CA SER A 212 -11.49 20.72 -30.61
C SER A 212 -12.60 19.69 -30.44
N SER A 213 -12.29 18.40 -30.44
CA SER A 213 -13.27 17.35 -30.10
C SER A 213 -12.59 16.21 -29.36
N SER A 214 -13.19 15.77 -28.29
CA SER A 214 -12.77 14.61 -27.54
C SER A 214 -13.15 13.33 -28.29
N THR A 215 -12.22 12.70 -28.96
CA THR A 215 -12.36 11.26 -29.16
C THR A 215 -11.76 10.61 -27.93
N THR A 216 -12.62 10.13 -27.04
CA THR A 216 -12.20 9.45 -25.82
C THR A 216 -12.00 7.97 -26.12
N HIS A 217 -10.84 7.43 -25.77
CA HIS A 217 -10.61 6.00 -25.76
C HIS A 217 -10.72 5.49 -24.33
N LEU A 218 -11.54 4.48 -24.11
CA LEU A 218 -11.60 3.75 -22.84
C LEU A 218 -10.56 2.62 -22.90
N THR A 219 -9.61 2.63 -21.97
CA THR A 219 -8.65 1.52 -21.77
C THR A 219 -9.30 0.39 -20.99
#